data_901754284a1ce8c8ce27ee2afc0eddd0
#
_entry.id   901754284a1ce8c8ce27ee2afc0eddd0
#
_cell.length_a   1.000
_cell.length_b   1.000
_cell.length_c   1.000
_cell.angle_alpha   90.00
_cell.angle_beta   90.00
_cell.angle_gamma   90.00
#
_symmetry.space_group_name_H-M   'P 1'
#
loop_
_entity.id
_entity.type
_entity.pdbx_description
1 polymer ?
#
loop_
_entity_poly.entity_id
_entity_poly.type
_entity_poly.pdbx_seq_one_letter_code
_entity_poly.pdbx_strand_id
1 'polypeptide(L)'
;MASCDLSNQWVDLLPDGRPALMGIVNITPDSFSDGGQFYEVQDAINHVQKLISAGADIIDIGGESTRPGAAPVTPKEELRRTMGPLAYAVETGTLVSIDTRNAAVMRGALRHRDTVIINDISALRNDSKSIELVIQEQPPVILMHMAGEPATMNDDPHYDDIVADVINWLVSRAEFCMAAGLDRGCIALDPGLGFGKAHAHDLALLDNLDRIVDLGFPVCIGASRKLTSWSATPT
;
A
#
# COMPACT_ATOMS: atom_id res chain seq x y z
N MET A 1 8.05 -20.39 -24.80
CA MET A 1 7.78 -19.71 -23.54
C MET A 1 9.03 -18.93 -23.18
N ALA A 2 9.04 -17.62 -23.38
CA ALA A 2 10.16 -16.78 -22.96
C ALA A 2 10.14 -16.77 -21.43
N SER A 3 11.21 -17.19 -20.78
CA SER A 3 11.44 -16.94 -19.37
C SER A 3 11.52 -15.42 -19.21
N CYS A 4 10.46 -14.80 -18.71
CA CYS A 4 10.54 -13.44 -18.23
C CYS A 4 11.58 -13.47 -17.09
N ASP A 5 12.67 -12.76 -17.25
CA ASP A 5 13.66 -12.59 -16.20
C ASP A 5 13.04 -11.62 -15.19
N LEU A 6 12.30 -12.19 -14.21
CA LEU A 6 11.56 -11.45 -13.16
C LEU A 6 12.51 -10.89 -12.09
N SER A 7 13.82 -10.86 -12.33
CA SER A 7 14.83 -10.67 -11.31
C SER A 7 14.74 -9.33 -10.55
N ASN A 8 14.01 -8.34 -11.03
CA ASN A 8 13.74 -7.12 -10.25
C ASN A 8 12.66 -6.21 -10.86
N GLN A 9 11.39 -6.61 -10.83
CA GLN A 9 10.28 -5.81 -11.37
C GLN A 9 10.25 -4.36 -10.83
N TRP A 10 10.63 -4.16 -9.58
CA TRP A 10 10.62 -2.83 -8.96
C TRP A 10 11.67 -1.87 -9.53
N VAL A 11 12.83 -2.37 -9.99
CA VAL A 11 13.87 -1.50 -10.57
C VAL A 11 13.38 -0.82 -11.84
N ASP A 12 12.62 -1.54 -12.66
CA ASP A 12 12.10 -1.00 -13.92
C ASP A 12 10.89 -0.06 -13.72
N LEU A 13 10.25 -0.14 -12.55
CA LEU A 13 9.06 0.65 -12.21
C LEU A 13 9.38 1.97 -11.50
N LEU A 14 10.52 2.05 -10.81
CA LEU A 14 10.84 3.20 -9.97
C LEU A 14 11.79 4.18 -10.70
N PRO A 15 11.71 5.49 -10.39
CA PRO A 15 12.59 6.48 -11.00
C PRO A 15 14.04 6.28 -10.54
N ASP A 16 15.00 6.49 -11.47
CA ASP A 16 16.42 6.41 -11.17
C ASP A 16 16.87 7.55 -10.22
N GLY A 17 17.70 7.18 -9.22
CA GLY A 17 18.47 8.13 -8.42
C GLY A 17 17.69 8.96 -7.41
N ARG A 18 16.38 8.72 -7.24
CA ARG A 18 15.54 9.37 -6.22
C ARG A 18 14.42 8.46 -5.73
N PRO A 19 13.85 8.72 -4.54
CA PRO A 19 12.62 8.05 -4.13
C PRO A 19 11.46 8.34 -5.09
N ALA A 20 10.61 7.32 -5.34
CA ALA A 20 9.33 7.52 -6.02
C ALA A 20 8.33 8.19 -5.08
N LEU A 21 7.54 9.12 -5.63
CA LEU A 21 6.47 9.79 -4.91
C LEU A 21 5.13 9.11 -5.19
N MET A 22 4.53 8.52 -4.16
CA MET A 22 3.22 7.88 -4.22
C MET A 22 2.13 8.86 -3.77
N GLY A 23 1.25 9.23 -4.68
CA GLY A 23 0.08 10.07 -4.42
C GLY A 23 -1.12 9.22 -4.00
N ILE A 24 -1.74 9.51 -2.84
CA ILE A 24 -2.81 8.70 -2.25
C ILE A 24 -4.19 9.25 -2.62
N VAL A 25 -5.07 8.37 -3.12
CA VAL A 25 -6.46 8.64 -3.48
C VAL A 25 -7.39 7.69 -2.72
N ASN A 26 -7.89 8.15 -1.55
CA ASN A 26 -8.86 7.40 -0.75
C ASN A 26 -10.29 7.77 -1.15
N ILE A 27 -11.05 6.81 -1.67
CA ILE A 27 -12.42 6.99 -2.15
C ILE A 27 -13.36 6.48 -1.07
N THR A 28 -13.56 7.32 -0.04
CA THR A 28 -14.43 7.02 1.09
C THR A 28 -15.57 8.03 1.18
N PRO A 29 -16.75 7.66 1.73
CA PRO A 29 -17.90 8.56 1.82
C PRO A 29 -17.59 9.88 2.53
N ASP A 30 -16.69 9.85 3.51
CA ASP A 30 -16.28 11.04 4.26
C ASP A 30 -15.35 11.98 3.49
N SER A 31 -14.77 11.50 2.39
CA SER A 31 -13.81 12.27 1.59
C SER A 31 -14.49 13.14 0.52
N PHE A 32 -15.75 12.83 0.16
CA PHE A 32 -16.48 13.47 -0.96
C PHE A 32 -17.97 13.64 -0.60
N SER A 33 -18.30 14.38 0.44
CA SER A 33 -19.56 14.33 1.18
C SER A 33 -20.81 14.94 0.52
N ASP A 34 -20.75 15.58 -0.67
CA ASP A 34 -21.87 16.41 -1.13
C ASP A 34 -22.58 16.00 -2.44
N GLY A 35 -22.24 14.89 -3.09
CA GLY A 35 -22.70 14.70 -4.46
C GLY A 35 -23.26 13.35 -4.90
N GLY A 36 -23.33 12.33 -4.05
CA GLY A 36 -23.76 10.98 -4.47
C GLY A 36 -22.72 10.20 -5.29
N GLN A 37 -22.98 8.91 -5.55
CA GLN A 37 -22.00 7.93 -6.05
C GLN A 37 -21.28 8.31 -7.37
N PHE A 38 -21.92 9.07 -8.23
CA PHE A 38 -21.34 9.46 -9.51
C PHE A 38 -20.30 10.58 -9.35
N TYR A 39 -20.55 11.48 -8.43
CA TYR A 39 -19.62 12.57 -8.10
C TYR A 39 -18.38 12.07 -7.38
N GLU A 40 -18.50 11.06 -6.51
CA GLU A 40 -17.36 10.44 -5.82
C GLU A 40 -16.30 9.94 -6.80
N VAL A 41 -16.70 9.24 -7.88
CA VAL A 41 -15.77 8.72 -8.89
C VAL A 41 -15.13 9.86 -9.69
N GLN A 42 -15.93 10.89 -10.09
CA GLN A 42 -15.40 12.03 -10.84
C GLN A 42 -14.43 12.87 -9.99
N ASP A 43 -14.73 13.07 -8.72
CA ASP A 43 -13.86 13.81 -7.80
C ASP A 43 -12.57 13.04 -7.54
N ALA A 44 -12.63 11.71 -7.45
CA ALA A 44 -11.44 10.86 -7.37
C ALA A 44 -10.57 10.98 -8.63
N ILE A 45 -11.17 10.97 -9.83
CA ILE A 45 -10.46 11.20 -11.10
C ILE A 45 -9.81 12.59 -11.13
N ASN A 46 -10.52 13.64 -10.71
CA ASN A 46 -9.98 14.98 -10.63
C ASN A 46 -8.80 15.05 -9.64
N HIS A 47 -8.87 14.28 -8.54
CA HIS A 47 -7.77 14.21 -7.57
C HIS A 47 -6.57 13.46 -8.14
N VAL A 48 -6.77 12.34 -8.83
CA VAL A 48 -5.72 11.63 -9.59
C VAL A 48 -4.99 12.60 -10.52
N GLN A 49 -5.73 13.37 -11.32
CA GLN A 49 -5.17 14.34 -12.26
C GLN A 49 -4.30 15.40 -11.55
N LYS A 50 -4.76 15.89 -10.40
CA LYS A 50 -4.00 16.86 -9.59
C LYS A 50 -2.69 16.25 -9.07
N LEU A 51 -2.71 15.01 -8.58
CA LEU A 51 -1.52 14.35 -8.08
C LEU A 51 -0.50 14.08 -9.19
N ILE A 52 -0.94 13.61 -10.35
CA ILE A 52 -0.08 13.44 -11.53
C ILE A 52 0.54 14.77 -11.94
N SER A 53 -0.26 15.83 -12.02
CA SER A 53 0.22 17.19 -12.36
C SER A 53 1.18 17.75 -11.32
N ALA A 54 1.09 17.31 -10.07
CA ALA A 54 1.99 17.67 -8.98
C ALA A 54 3.29 16.84 -8.95
N GLY A 55 3.45 15.86 -9.86
CA GLY A 55 4.66 15.07 -10.01
C GLY A 55 4.66 13.75 -9.23
N ALA A 56 3.49 13.18 -8.91
CA ALA A 56 3.42 11.83 -8.38
C ALA A 56 3.86 10.82 -9.45
N ASP A 57 4.73 9.89 -9.07
CA ASP A 57 5.21 8.80 -9.92
C ASP A 57 4.25 7.61 -9.89
N ILE A 58 3.60 7.40 -8.74
CA ILE A 58 2.65 6.30 -8.49
C ILE A 58 1.37 6.91 -7.93
N ILE A 59 0.22 6.41 -8.36
CA ILE A 59 -1.09 6.74 -7.78
C ILE A 59 -1.61 5.54 -7.01
N ASP A 60 -1.76 5.68 -5.69
CA ASP A 60 -2.29 4.64 -4.80
C ASP A 60 -3.78 4.87 -4.57
N ILE A 61 -4.60 3.91 -5.00
CA ILE A 61 -6.06 4.03 -5.02
C ILE A 61 -6.67 3.05 -4.03
N GLY A 62 -7.36 3.58 -3.00
CA GLY A 62 -8.06 2.80 -2.00
C GLY A 62 -9.56 3.10 -1.96
N GLY A 63 -10.38 2.05 -1.86
CA GLY A 63 -11.85 2.15 -1.75
C GLY A 63 -12.42 1.88 -0.37
N GLU A 64 -11.58 1.42 0.56
CA GLU A 64 -11.91 1.17 1.97
C GLU A 64 -11.06 2.07 2.88
N SER A 65 -11.68 2.63 3.91
CA SER A 65 -10.94 3.40 4.92
C SER A 65 -10.29 2.45 5.91
N THR A 66 -8.98 2.59 6.10
CA THR A 66 -8.21 1.84 7.11
C THR A 66 -8.12 2.55 8.46
N ARG A 67 -8.86 3.67 8.64
CA ARG A 67 -8.91 4.41 9.90
C ARG A 67 -9.65 3.60 10.98
N PRO A 68 -9.22 3.67 12.26
CA PRO A 68 -9.96 3.06 13.35
C PRO A 68 -11.43 3.51 13.35
N GLY A 69 -12.35 2.55 13.50
CA GLY A 69 -13.80 2.82 13.52
C GLY A 69 -14.47 2.98 12.17
N ALA A 70 -13.74 2.90 11.05
CA ALA A 70 -14.36 2.91 9.73
C ALA A 70 -15.22 1.66 9.51
N ALA A 71 -16.39 1.85 8.88
CA ALA A 71 -17.25 0.72 8.53
C ALA A 71 -16.62 -0.12 7.42
N PRO A 72 -16.66 -1.46 7.52
CA PRO A 72 -16.18 -2.33 6.46
C PRO A 72 -16.92 -2.11 5.14
N VAL A 73 -16.19 -2.19 4.04
CA VAL A 73 -16.72 -2.05 2.69
C VAL A 73 -16.79 -3.42 2.02
N THR A 74 -17.88 -3.71 1.32
CA THR A 74 -17.95 -4.96 0.56
C THR A 74 -17.00 -4.91 -0.65
N PRO A 75 -16.40 -6.05 -1.09
CA PRO A 75 -15.54 -6.07 -2.27
C PRO A 75 -16.23 -5.54 -3.54
N LYS A 76 -17.55 -5.71 -3.66
CA LYS A 76 -18.33 -5.17 -4.77
C LYS A 76 -18.36 -3.64 -4.77
N GLU A 77 -18.55 -3.05 -3.61
CA GLU A 77 -18.58 -1.60 -3.46
C GLU A 77 -17.18 -1.01 -3.63
N GLU A 78 -16.16 -1.67 -3.11
CA GLU A 78 -14.76 -1.29 -3.30
C GLU A 78 -14.36 -1.27 -4.78
N LEU A 79 -14.73 -2.33 -5.54
CA LEU A 79 -14.58 -2.37 -6.99
C LEU A 79 -15.29 -1.20 -7.68
N ARG A 80 -16.52 -0.88 -7.28
CA ARG A 80 -17.29 0.23 -7.85
C ARG A 80 -16.55 1.57 -7.69
N ARG A 81 -15.97 1.79 -6.52
CA ARG A 81 -15.23 3.02 -6.19
C ARG A 81 -13.93 3.13 -6.94
N THR A 82 -13.16 2.05 -6.99
CA THR A 82 -11.74 2.10 -7.38
C THR A 82 -11.50 1.92 -8.88
N MET A 83 -12.29 1.11 -9.58
CA MET A 83 -11.97 0.73 -10.97
C MET A 83 -12.03 1.88 -11.97
N GLY A 84 -12.91 2.87 -11.79
CA GLY A 84 -12.99 4.05 -12.66
C GLY A 84 -11.72 4.94 -12.55
N PRO A 85 -11.36 5.41 -11.34
CA PRO A 85 -10.13 6.18 -11.12
C PRO A 85 -8.87 5.40 -11.50
N LEU A 86 -8.83 4.07 -11.27
CA LEU A 86 -7.72 3.21 -11.67
C LEU A 86 -7.55 3.19 -13.19
N ALA A 87 -8.63 2.92 -13.93
CA ALA A 87 -8.58 2.91 -15.39
C ALA A 87 -8.11 4.26 -15.95
N TYR A 88 -8.60 5.36 -15.39
CA TYR A 88 -8.15 6.70 -15.78
C TYR A 88 -6.64 6.90 -15.55
N ALA A 89 -6.13 6.54 -14.37
CA ALA A 89 -4.71 6.68 -14.07
C ALA A 89 -3.83 5.82 -15.01
N VAL A 90 -4.25 4.59 -15.30
CA VAL A 90 -3.57 3.70 -16.27
C VAL A 90 -3.55 4.31 -17.67
N GLU A 91 -4.66 4.88 -18.15
CA GLU A 91 -4.75 5.54 -19.45
C GLU A 91 -3.81 6.75 -19.60
N THR A 92 -3.44 7.40 -18.49
CA THR A 92 -2.44 8.47 -18.50
C THR A 92 -1.00 7.95 -18.60
N GLY A 93 -0.78 6.64 -18.53
CA GLY A 93 0.54 6.01 -18.49
C GLY A 93 1.22 6.09 -17.11
N THR A 94 0.47 6.47 -16.05
CA THR A 94 1.01 6.55 -14.68
C THR A 94 0.98 5.18 -14.03
N LEU A 95 2.02 4.86 -13.27
CA LEU A 95 2.06 3.63 -12.46
C LEU A 95 0.99 3.71 -11.36
N VAL A 96 0.21 2.63 -11.20
CA VAL A 96 -0.90 2.58 -10.25
C VAL A 96 -0.66 1.52 -9.19
N SER A 97 -0.97 1.88 -7.95
CA SER A 97 -1.10 0.98 -6.82
C SER A 97 -2.57 0.85 -6.44
N ILE A 98 -3.03 -0.36 -6.11
CA ILE A 98 -4.35 -0.62 -5.54
C ILE A 98 -4.21 -0.98 -4.07
N ASP A 99 -4.70 -0.09 -3.18
CA ASP A 99 -4.75 -0.34 -1.73
C ASP A 99 -6.00 -1.16 -1.40
N THR A 100 -5.82 -2.45 -1.19
CA THR A 100 -6.90 -3.38 -0.90
C THR A 100 -6.42 -4.65 -0.20
N ARG A 101 -7.28 -5.19 0.68
CA ARG A 101 -7.10 -6.48 1.35
C ARG A 101 -7.91 -7.61 0.70
N ASN A 102 -8.65 -7.31 -0.38
CA ASN A 102 -9.64 -8.19 -0.97
C ASN A 102 -9.17 -8.76 -2.33
N ALA A 103 -8.99 -10.07 -2.45
CA ALA A 103 -8.55 -10.74 -3.67
C ALA A 103 -9.42 -10.43 -4.90
N ALA A 104 -10.73 -10.18 -4.70
CA ALA A 104 -11.63 -9.82 -5.79
C ALA A 104 -11.28 -8.45 -6.39
N VAL A 105 -10.87 -7.49 -5.55
CA VAL A 105 -10.46 -6.13 -5.98
C VAL A 105 -9.09 -6.20 -6.65
N MET A 106 -8.13 -6.91 -6.05
CA MET A 106 -6.83 -7.19 -6.66
C MET A 106 -6.98 -7.77 -8.07
N ARG A 107 -7.84 -8.79 -8.23
CA ARG A 107 -8.13 -9.41 -9.54
C ARG A 107 -8.73 -8.42 -10.53
N GLY A 108 -9.60 -7.52 -10.07
CA GLY A 108 -10.16 -6.45 -10.90
C GLY A 108 -9.08 -5.51 -11.43
N ALA A 109 -8.18 -5.08 -10.55
CA ALA A 109 -7.07 -4.19 -10.87
C ALA A 109 -6.03 -4.85 -11.78
N LEU A 110 -5.71 -6.12 -11.57
CA LEU A 110 -4.72 -6.89 -12.36
C LEU A 110 -5.13 -7.15 -13.83
N ARG A 111 -6.28 -6.67 -14.27
CA ARG A 111 -6.60 -6.58 -15.72
C ARG A 111 -5.67 -5.60 -16.45
N HIS A 112 -5.03 -4.71 -15.69
CA HIS A 112 -4.05 -3.73 -16.15
C HIS A 112 -2.65 -4.06 -15.59
N ARG A 113 -2.29 -5.35 -15.49
CA ARG A 113 -1.17 -5.87 -14.70
C ARG A 113 0.21 -5.29 -15.00
N ASP A 114 0.44 -4.82 -16.21
CA ASP A 114 1.74 -4.25 -16.59
C ASP A 114 2.05 -2.92 -15.87
N THR A 115 1.03 -2.36 -15.20
CA THR A 115 1.12 -1.05 -14.53
C THR A 115 0.54 -1.03 -13.11
N VAL A 116 0.08 -2.17 -12.56
CA VAL A 116 -0.61 -2.21 -11.25
C VAL A 116 0.22 -2.90 -10.19
N ILE A 117 0.47 -2.19 -9.08
CA ILE A 117 1.05 -2.68 -7.84
C ILE A 117 -0.08 -3.10 -6.90
N ILE A 118 0.06 -4.21 -6.19
CA ILE A 118 -0.82 -4.59 -5.08
C ILE A 118 -0.25 -4.01 -3.79
N ASN A 119 -0.99 -3.12 -3.14
CA ASN A 119 -0.68 -2.59 -1.82
C ASN A 119 -1.66 -3.20 -0.81
N ASP A 120 -1.18 -4.10 0.04
CA ASP A 120 -2.04 -4.78 1.03
C ASP A 120 -1.51 -4.56 2.45
N ILE A 121 -2.20 -3.71 3.20
CA ILE A 121 -1.87 -3.42 4.61
C ILE A 121 -1.91 -4.65 5.51
N SER A 122 -2.59 -5.72 5.09
CA SER A 122 -2.61 -7.01 5.81
C SER A 122 -1.48 -7.95 5.38
N ALA A 123 -0.68 -7.55 4.39
CA ALA A 123 0.36 -8.36 3.79
C ALA A 123 -0.17 -9.74 3.33
N LEU A 124 -1.27 -9.76 2.59
CA LEU A 124 -1.95 -10.94 2.02
C LEU A 124 -2.48 -11.92 3.08
N ARG A 125 -2.89 -11.40 4.27
CA ARG A 125 -3.42 -12.24 5.36
C ARG A 125 -4.94 -12.16 5.51
N ASN A 126 -5.57 -11.09 5.02
CA ASN A 126 -7.01 -10.86 5.20
C ASN A 126 -7.87 -11.82 4.36
N ASP A 127 -7.53 -12.02 3.10
CA ASP A 127 -8.25 -12.92 2.18
C ASP A 127 -7.31 -14.04 1.74
N SER A 128 -7.66 -15.28 2.06
CA SER A 128 -6.84 -16.46 1.71
C SER A 128 -6.59 -16.62 0.22
N LYS A 129 -7.46 -16.04 -0.64
CA LYS A 129 -7.31 -16.05 -2.09
C LYS A 129 -6.32 -15.01 -2.60
N SER A 130 -5.93 -14.02 -1.77
CA SER A 130 -4.97 -12.99 -2.18
C SER A 130 -3.60 -13.58 -2.47
N ILE A 131 -3.11 -14.48 -1.61
CA ILE A 131 -1.81 -15.10 -1.83
C ILE A 131 -1.82 -16.03 -3.06
N GLU A 132 -2.88 -16.80 -3.27
CA GLU A 132 -3.02 -17.64 -4.47
C GLU A 132 -2.98 -16.80 -5.75
N LEU A 133 -3.69 -15.65 -5.73
CA LEU A 133 -3.75 -14.73 -6.86
C LEU A 133 -2.38 -14.13 -7.18
N VAL A 134 -1.67 -13.61 -6.18
CA VAL A 134 -0.36 -12.97 -6.43
C VAL A 134 0.71 -13.98 -6.84
N ILE A 135 0.64 -15.23 -6.37
CA ILE A 135 1.52 -16.32 -6.83
C ILE A 135 1.24 -16.64 -8.31
N GLN A 136 -0.03 -16.68 -8.70
CA GLN A 136 -0.41 -16.97 -10.08
C GLN A 136 -0.03 -15.86 -11.05
N GLU A 137 -0.24 -14.59 -10.67
CA GLU A 137 -0.10 -13.43 -11.55
C GLU A 137 1.27 -12.73 -11.42
N GLN A 138 2.01 -12.97 -10.33
CA GLN A 138 3.33 -12.37 -10.05
C GLN A 138 3.36 -10.84 -10.18
N PRO A 139 2.41 -10.06 -9.63
CA PRO A 139 2.46 -8.61 -9.68
C PRO A 139 3.47 -8.06 -8.66
N PRO A 140 3.93 -6.81 -8.80
CA PRO A 140 4.60 -6.11 -7.72
C PRO A 140 3.66 -5.99 -6.50
N VAL A 141 4.16 -6.32 -5.31
CA VAL A 141 3.37 -6.36 -4.06
C VAL A 141 4.08 -5.60 -2.96
N ILE A 142 3.37 -4.72 -2.25
CA ILE A 142 3.83 -4.11 -1.00
C ILE A 142 3.27 -4.90 0.17
N LEU A 143 4.15 -5.46 0.99
CA LEU A 143 3.80 -6.16 2.22
C LEU A 143 4.02 -5.23 3.41
N MET A 144 2.93 -4.81 4.07
CA MET A 144 3.01 -3.88 5.18
C MET A 144 2.90 -4.58 6.54
N HIS A 145 3.70 -4.12 7.51
CA HIS A 145 3.56 -4.51 8.90
C HIS A 145 2.44 -3.74 9.59
N MET A 146 1.50 -4.46 10.16
CA MET A 146 0.46 -3.93 11.04
C MET A 146 0.29 -4.86 12.24
N ALA A 147 0.28 -4.30 13.46
CA ALA A 147 -0.07 -5.04 14.66
C ALA A 147 -1.59 -5.12 14.82
N GLY A 148 -2.13 -6.32 15.02
CA GLY A 148 -3.57 -6.53 15.21
C GLY A 148 -4.40 -6.28 13.96
N GLU A 149 -5.60 -5.76 14.16
CA GLU A 149 -6.58 -5.42 13.12
C GLU A 149 -6.77 -3.90 13.03
N PRO A 150 -7.14 -3.31 11.87
CA PRO A 150 -7.30 -1.87 11.73
C PRO A 150 -8.22 -1.23 12.78
N ALA A 151 -9.24 -1.95 13.23
CA ALA A 151 -10.20 -1.45 14.23
C ALA A 151 -9.60 -1.26 15.62
N THR A 152 -8.63 -2.09 16.02
CA THR A 152 -8.10 -2.17 17.41
C THR A 152 -6.59 -1.97 17.48
N MET A 153 -5.91 -1.78 16.37
CA MET A 153 -4.45 -1.73 16.30
C MET A 153 -3.79 -0.66 17.19
N ASN A 154 -4.52 0.40 17.54
CA ASN A 154 -4.00 1.53 18.31
C ASN A 154 -4.40 1.49 19.80
N ASP A 155 -5.11 0.45 20.25
CA ASP A 155 -5.68 0.44 21.62
C ASP A 155 -4.61 0.27 22.70
N ASP A 156 -3.52 -0.42 22.44
CA ASP A 156 -2.34 -0.50 23.31
C ASP A 156 -1.15 -1.13 22.55
N PRO A 157 -0.49 -0.41 21.66
CA PRO A 157 0.62 -0.96 20.89
C PRO A 157 1.85 -1.17 21.78
N HIS A 158 2.19 -2.42 22.04
CA HIS A 158 3.34 -2.80 22.85
C HIS A 158 4.36 -3.59 22.02
N TYR A 159 5.63 -3.21 22.15
CA TYR A 159 6.79 -3.86 21.53
C TYR A 159 7.96 -3.88 22.52
N ASP A 160 8.70 -4.97 22.56
CA ASP A 160 9.94 -5.05 23.35
C ASP A 160 11.07 -4.30 22.64
N ASP A 161 11.22 -4.52 21.33
CA ASP A 161 12.10 -3.77 20.42
C ASP A 161 11.37 -3.57 19.09
N ILE A 162 10.74 -2.41 18.91
CA ILE A 162 9.93 -2.11 17.72
C ILE A 162 10.69 -2.33 16.42
N VAL A 163 11.98 -1.98 16.36
CA VAL A 163 12.78 -2.10 15.13
C VAL A 163 13.06 -3.57 14.82
N ALA A 164 13.51 -4.33 15.82
CA ALA A 164 13.76 -5.76 15.64
C ALA A 164 12.47 -6.52 15.35
N ASP A 165 11.39 -6.22 16.07
CA ASP A 165 10.10 -6.90 15.92
C ASP A 165 9.51 -6.69 14.53
N VAL A 166 9.51 -5.45 14.03
CA VAL A 166 9.02 -5.12 12.68
C VAL A 166 9.89 -5.76 11.59
N ILE A 167 11.21 -5.69 11.72
CA ILE A 167 12.14 -6.33 10.77
C ILE A 167 11.90 -7.84 10.72
N ASN A 168 11.88 -8.51 11.88
CA ASN A 168 11.67 -9.95 11.95
C ASN A 168 10.34 -10.37 11.35
N TRP A 169 9.29 -9.60 11.61
CA TRP A 169 7.97 -9.85 11.05
C TRP A 169 7.96 -9.69 9.52
N LEU A 170 8.53 -8.61 8.98
CA LEU A 170 8.59 -8.36 7.54
C LEU A 170 9.39 -9.45 6.82
N VAL A 171 10.55 -9.83 7.38
CA VAL A 171 11.37 -10.93 6.84
C VAL A 171 10.59 -12.23 6.82
N SER A 172 10.01 -12.61 7.97
CA SER A 172 9.22 -13.85 8.07
C SER A 172 8.04 -13.86 7.09
N ARG A 173 7.41 -12.70 6.88
CA ARG A 173 6.29 -12.60 5.94
C ARG A 173 6.74 -12.71 4.48
N ALA A 174 7.84 -12.05 4.12
CA ALA A 174 8.42 -12.17 2.79
C ALA A 174 8.87 -13.61 2.50
N GLU A 175 9.56 -14.25 3.46
CA GLU A 175 9.96 -15.65 3.35
C GLU A 175 8.77 -16.59 3.17
N PHE A 176 7.69 -16.38 3.91
CA PHE A 176 6.45 -17.14 3.73
C PHE A 176 5.89 -16.98 2.30
N CYS A 177 5.82 -15.75 1.78
CA CYS A 177 5.32 -15.50 0.42
C CYS A 177 6.23 -16.13 -0.64
N MET A 178 7.55 -16.04 -0.46
CA MET A 178 8.53 -16.66 -1.37
C MET A 178 8.44 -18.20 -1.32
N ALA A 179 8.32 -18.78 -0.15
CA ALA A 179 8.15 -20.23 0.01
C ALA A 179 6.85 -20.73 -0.62
N ALA A 180 5.81 -19.90 -0.65
CA ALA A 180 4.55 -20.20 -1.33
C ALA A 180 4.64 -20.05 -2.87
N GLY A 181 5.71 -19.42 -3.41
CA GLY A 181 5.96 -19.31 -4.85
C GLY A 181 5.93 -17.88 -5.43
N LEU A 182 5.84 -16.83 -4.60
CA LEU A 182 5.98 -15.45 -5.06
C LEU A 182 7.47 -15.15 -5.29
N ASP A 183 7.81 -14.57 -6.45
CA ASP A 183 9.18 -14.17 -6.76
C ASP A 183 9.63 -13.05 -5.80
N ARG A 184 10.90 -13.11 -5.36
CA ARG A 184 11.50 -12.07 -4.53
C ARG A 184 11.44 -10.69 -5.18
N GLY A 185 11.65 -10.63 -6.49
CA GLY A 185 11.62 -9.40 -7.29
C GLY A 185 10.27 -8.71 -7.35
N CYS A 186 9.19 -9.40 -6.94
CA CYS A 186 7.85 -8.81 -6.82
C CYS A 186 7.61 -8.09 -5.49
N ILE A 187 8.43 -8.34 -4.45
CA ILE A 187 8.14 -7.91 -3.08
C ILE A 187 8.80 -6.57 -2.77
N ALA A 188 8.01 -5.64 -2.22
CA ALA A 188 8.46 -4.48 -1.47
C ALA A 188 7.95 -4.56 -0.03
N LEU A 189 8.64 -3.90 0.90
CA LEU A 189 8.31 -3.91 2.33
C LEU A 189 7.88 -2.53 2.81
N ASP A 190 6.88 -2.49 3.69
CA ASP A 190 6.45 -1.26 4.37
C ASP A 190 6.42 -1.50 5.89
N PRO A 191 7.18 -0.76 6.70
CA PRO A 191 7.14 -0.87 8.16
C PRO A 191 5.79 -0.44 8.77
N GLY A 192 4.91 0.19 8.01
CA GLY A 192 3.55 0.54 8.41
C GLY A 192 3.50 1.59 9.52
N LEU A 193 4.09 2.76 9.29
CA LEU A 193 4.06 3.88 10.25
C LEU A 193 2.61 4.25 10.61
N GLY A 194 2.33 4.38 11.91
CA GLY A 194 1.01 4.69 12.44
C GLY A 194 -0.01 3.55 12.38
N PHE A 195 0.38 2.33 12.00
CA PHE A 195 -0.46 1.14 12.04
C PHE A 195 -0.08 0.25 13.22
N GLY A 196 -0.82 0.39 14.33
CA GLY A 196 -0.53 -0.32 15.57
C GLY A 196 0.80 0.10 16.20
N LYS A 197 1.12 1.38 16.15
CA LYS A 197 2.37 1.94 16.65
C LYS A 197 2.13 3.26 17.37
N ALA A 198 2.81 3.45 18.51
CA ALA A 198 2.88 4.75 19.16
C ALA A 198 3.86 5.66 18.40
N HIS A 199 3.74 6.97 18.62
CA HIS A 199 4.60 7.98 18.00
C HIS A 199 6.11 7.70 18.17
N ALA A 200 6.52 7.28 19.38
CA ALA A 200 7.92 6.92 19.65
C ALA A 200 8.39 5.71 18.82
N HIS A 201 7.46 4.77 18.54
CA HIS A 201 7.75 3.61 17.69
C HIS A 201 7.97 4.03 16.23
N ASP A 202 7.15 4.96 15.71
CA ASP A 202 7.30 5.48 14.35
C ASP A 202 8.63 6.21 14.18
N LEU A 203 9.04 7.01 15.17
CA LEU A 203 10.36 7.68 15.18
C LEU A 203 11.51 6.68 15.18
N ALA A 204 11.46 5.68 16.05
CA ALA A 204 12.50 4.66 16.14
C ALA A 204 12.66 3.89 14.81
N LEU A 205 11.54 3.61 14.11
CA LEU A 205 11.60 2.97 12.79
C LEU A 205 12.21 3.88 11.72
N LEU A 206 11.90 5.19 11.75
CA LEU A 206 12.49 6.16 10.82
C LEU A 206 13.99 6.36 11.07
N ASP A 207 14.40 6.44 12.35
CA ASP A 207 15.81 6.58 12.74
C ASP A 207 16.67 5.34 12.39
N ASN A 208 16.01 4.19 12.15
CA ASN A 208 16.65 2.92 11.78
C ASN A 208 16.17 2.40 10.41
N LEU A 209 15.76 3.29 9.52
CA LEU A 209 15.25 2.92 8.19
C LEU A 209 16.30 2.20 7.34
N ASP A 210 17.58 2.54 7.50
CA ASP A 210 18.73 1.89 6.88
C ASP A 210 18.72 0.37 7.13
N ARG A 211 18.38 -0.08 8.34
CA ARG A 211 18.30 -1.50 8.67
C ARG A 211 17.19 -2.24 7.91
N ILE A 212 16.11 -1.54 7.54
CA ILE A 212 15.04 -2.11 6.72
C ILE A 212 15.48 -2.15 5.26
N VAL A 213 16.15 -1.10 4.78
CA VAL A 213 16.72 -1.04 3.43
C VAL A 213 17.79 -2.11 3.22
N ASP A 214 18.62 -2.39 4.23
CA ASP A 214 19.66 -3.42 4.20
C ASP A 214 19.12 -4.85 4.05
N LEU A 215 17.81 -5.07 4.20
CA LEU A 215 17.16 -6.35 3.85
C LEU A 215 17.18 -6.63 2.34
N GLY A 216 17.48 -5.61 1.52
CA GLY A 216 17.63 -5.73 0.07
C GLY A 216 16.30 -5.92 -0.66
N PHE A 217 15.20 -5.40 -0.12
CA PHE A 217 13.92 -5.22 -0.79
C PHE A 217 13.68 -3.72 -1.01
N PRO A 218 12.92 -3.32 -2.03
CA PRO A 218 12.37 -1.97 -2.10
C PRO A 218 11.56 -1.66 -0.84
N VAL A 219 11.62 -0.41 -0.36
CA VAL A 219 10.94 0.01 0.87
C VAL A 219 9.94 1.11 0.55
N CYS A 220 8.68 0.91 0.97
CA CYS A 220 7.62 1.90 0.93
C CYS A 220 7.46 2.54 2.33
N ILE A 221 7.30 3.86 2.39
CA ILE A 221 7.09 4.60 3.65
C ILE A 221 5.87 5.49 3.54
N GLY A 222 4.83 5.17 4.30
CA GLY A 222 3.61 5.97 4.40
C GLY A 222 3.69 7.05 5.50
N ALA A 223 4.43 8.13 5.25
CA ALA A 223 4.65 9.19 6.25
C ALA A 223 3.63 10.34 6.21
N SER A 224 2.72 10.39 5.22
CA SER A 224 1.84 11.51 4.95
C SER A 224 0.91 11.86 6.12
N ARG A 225 0.94 13.11 6.56
CA ARG A 225 0.08 13.74 7.61
C ARG A 225 0.13 13.09 9.00
N LYS A 226 0.64 11.88 9.13
CA LYS A 226 0.84 11.23 10.44
C LYS A 226 1.97 11.91 11.21
N LEU A 227 2.94 12.47 10.48
CA LEU A 227 4.07 13.23 11.00
C LEU A 227 3.77 14.73 11.21
N THR A 228 2.73 15.28 10.58
CA THR A 228 2.36 16.71 10.69
C THR A 228 1.52 17.03 11.93
N SER A 229 0.94 16.04 12.62
CA SER A 229 0.43 16.23 13.98
C SER A 229 1.56 16.39 15.02
N TRP A 230 2.80 16.32 14.59
CA TRP A 230 3.97 16.63 15.38
C TRP A 230 4.11 18.15 15.49
N SER A 231 3.31 18.76 16.35
CA SER A 231 3.63 20.10 16.83
C SER A 231 4.98 19.96 17.52
N ALA A 232 6.02 20.52 16.91
CA ALA A 232 7.23 20.83 17.63
C ALA A 232 6.80 21.64 18.87
N THR A 233 6.79 21.03 20.03
CA THR A 233 6.72 21.76 21.28
C THR A 233 8.07 22.45 21.40
N PRO A 234 8.12 23.79 21.32
CA PRO A 234 9.40 24.47 21.57
C PRO A 234 9.79 24.19 23.02
N THR A 235 10.97 23.63 23.20
CA THR A 235 11.67 23.65 24.50
C THR A 235 12.00 25.06 24.91
#